data_d2bf77cd6d8582dfacb6664c7f962861
#
_entry.id   d2bf77cd6d8582dfacb6664c7f962861
#
_cell.length_a   1.000
_cell.length_b   1.000
_cell.length_c   1.000
_cell.angle_alpha   90.00
_cell.angle_beta   90.00
_cell.angle_gamma   90.00
#
_symmetry.space_group_name_H-M   'P 1'
#
loop_
_entity.id
_entity.type
_entity.pdbx_description
1 polymer ?
#
loop_
_entity_poly.entity_id
_entity_poly.type
_entity_poly.pdbx_seq_one_letter_code
_entity_poly.pdbx_strand_id
1 'polypeptide(L)'
;MIYKNYSCMKKLNFKAVPTRDIEGNLEPRDISKELGNFIYRETSDLGELDLAQRIYKDGEVEVNESEVEIIRKYINNGYKAFVKKAFEEMVSDVQEVQPL
;
A
#
# COMPACT_ATOMS: atom_id res chain seq x y z
N MET A 1 -18.83 -20.73 10.84
CA MET A 1 -18.48 -20.32 10.51
C MET A 1 -17.95 -19.85 9.69
N ILE A 2 -17.88 -19.57 9.20
CA ILE A 2 -17.37 -19.25 8.49
C ILE A 2 -16.87 -18.37 8.14
N TYR A 3 -16.73 -17.78 8.23
CA TYR A 3 -16.29 -16.96 7.90
C TYR A 3 -15.38 -16.45 7.91
N LYS A 4 -14.85 -16.59 8.03
CA LYS A 4 -13.88 -16.14 8.16
C LYS A 4 -13.23 -15.91 7.18
N ASN A 5 -13.31 -16.00 6.48
CA ASN A 5 -12.68 -15.82 5.41
C ASN A 5 -12.91 -14.59 4.85
N TYR A 6 -13.38 -13.75 5.42
CA TYR A 6 -13.35 -12.60 5.02
C TYR A 6 -12.15 -12.11 5.06
N SER A 7 -11.60 -11.84 4.12
CA SER A 7 -10.47 -11.20 4.03
C SER A 7 -10.63 -9.93 4.58
N CYS A 8 -9.78 -9.57 5.35
CA CYS A 8 -9.70 -8.30 5.87
C CYS A 8 -9.12 -7.41 4.83
N MET A 9 -9.96 -6.75 4.11
CA MET A 9 -9.52 -5.81 3.10
C MET A 9 -9.11 -4.52 3.78
N LYS A 10 -8.00 -3.95 3.35
CA LYS A 10 -7.52 -2.67 3.85
C LYS A 10 -7.58 -1.66 2.71
N LYS A 11 -7.96 -0.44 3.02
CA LYS A 11 -7.99 0.62 2.03
C LYS A 11 -6.77 1.49 2.24
N LEU A 12 -5.86 1.46 1.29
CA LEU A 12 -4.60 2.20 1.38
C LEU A 12 -4.61 3.34 0.38
N ASN A 13 -4.28 4.54 0.86
CA ASN A 13 -4.29 5.73 0.01
C ASN A 13 -2.87 6.15 -0.30
N PHE A 14 -2.40 5.78 -1.48
CA PHE A 14 -1.04 6.11 -1.91
C PHE A 14 -0.90 7.55 -2.40
N LYS A 15 -2.00 8.30 -2.44
CA LYS A 15 -1.93 9.71 -2.74
C LYS A 15 -1.58 10.54 -1.49
N ALA A 16 -1.66 9.93 -0.32
CA ALA A 16 -1.39 10.65 0.93
C ALA A 16 -0.73 9.72 1.93
N VAL A 17 0.42 9.17 1.55
CA VAL A 17 1.19 8.31 2.46
C VAL A 17 1.73 9.17 3.60
N PRO A 18 1.52 8.79 4.85
CA PRO A 18 1.81 9.67 5.98
C PRO A 18 3.31 9.70 6.34
N THR A 19 4.11 10.24 5.45
CA THR A 19 5.53 10.41 5.76
C THR A 19 5.70 11.50 6.79
N ARG A 20 6.81 11.45 7.51
CA ARG A 20 7.12 12.44 8.52
C ARG A 20 8.52 12.95 8.31
N ASP A 21 8.75 14.22 8.65
CA ASP A 21 10.09 14.78 8.57
C ASP A 21 10.87 14.33 9.80
N ILE A 22 12.12 14.78 9.92
CA ILE A 22 12.98 14.32 11.00
C ILE A 22 12.47 14.76 12.36
N GLU A 23 11.65 15.78 12.42
CA GLU A 23 11.10 16.27 13.67
C GLU A 23 9.76 15.60 14.00
N GLY A 24 9.27 14.73 13.12
CA GLY A 24 8.02 14.03 13.35
C GLY A 24 6.79 14.71 12.79
N ASN A 25 6.96 15.81 12.08
CA ASN A 25 5.83 16.52 11.49
C ASN A 25 5.30 15.77 10.28
N LEU A 26 4.00 15.66 10.20
CA LEU A 26 3.35 14.90 9.12
C LEU A 26 3.49 15.63 7.80
N GLU A 27 3.96 14.92 6.79
CA GLU A 27 4.10 15.44 5.44
C GLU A 27 3.53 14.41 4.46
N PRO A 28 2.22 14.40 4.23
CA PRO A 28 1.62 13.41 3.33
C PRO A 28 2.24 13.49 1.94
N ARG A 29 2.52 12.32 1.37
CA ARG A 29 3.21 12.25 0.09
C ARG A 29 2.45 11.38 -0.88
N ASP A 30 2.31 11.85 -2.10
CA ASP A 30 1.65 11.10 -3.16
C ASP A 30 2.70 10.27 -3.89
N ILE A 31 2.64 8.96 -3.72
CA ILE A 31 3.54 8.05 -4.42
C ILE A 31 2.78 7.12 -5.37
N SER A 32 1.50 7.41 -5.61
CA SER A 32 0.66 6.51 -6.39
C SER A 32 1.21 6.27 -7.79
N LYS A 33 1.65 7.32 -8.45
CA LYS A 33 2.14 7.18 -9.81
C LYS A 33 3.49 6.48 -9.87
N GLU A 34 4.39 6.86 -8.99
CA GLU A 34 5.71 6.23 -9.02
C GLU A 34 5.67 4.79 -8.55
N LEU A 35 4.86 4.49 -7.54
CA LEU A 35 4.74 3.11 -7.06
C LEU A 35 4.07 2.24 -8.13
N GLY A 36 3.00 2.74 -8.74
CA GLY A 36 2.34 2.02 -9.81
C GLY A 36 3.28 1.70 -10.96
N ASN A 37 4.04 2.71 -11.38
CA ASN A 37 5.02 2.50 -12.45
C ASN A 37 6.12 1.55 -12.04
N PHE A 38 6.59 1.63 -10.81
CA PHE A 38 7.67 0.76 -10.33
C PHE A 38 7.23 -0.71 -10.39
N ILE A 39 6.07 -1.01 -9.83
CA ILE A 39 5.55 -2.38 -9.84
C ILE A 39 5.33 -2.83 -11.28
N TYR A 40 4.72 -1.98 -12.09
CA TYR A 40 4.36 -2.30 -13.47
C TYR A 40 5.60 -2.73 -14.27
N ARG A 41 6.71 -2.05 -14.06
CA ARG A 41 7.93 -2.32 -14.82
C ARG A 41 8.75 -3.47 -14.27
N GLU A 42 8.59 -3.78 -12.98
CA GLU A 42 9.41 -4.81 -12.36
C GLU A 42 8.75 -6.18 -12.32
N THR A 43 7.44 -6.23 -12.40
CA THR A 43 6.76 -7.49 -12.18
C THR A 43 6.70 -8.36 -13.43
N SER A 44 6.75 -9.67 -13.21
CA SER A 44 6.46 -10.62 -14.28
C SER A 44 5.13 -11.32 -14.02
N ASP A 45 4.39 -10.88 -13.00
CA ASP A 45 3.13 -11.50 -12.62
C ASP A 45 1.94 -10.64 -13.07
N LEU A 46 1.00 -11.22 -13.77
CA LEU A 46 -0.14 -10.45 -14.31
C LEU A 46 -1.04 -9.89 -13.21
N GLY A 47 -1.16 -10.58 -12.09
CA GLY A 47 -1.95 -10.07 -10.97
C GLY A 47 -1.31 -8.85 -10.35
N GLU A 48 0.02 -8.85 -10.24
CA GLU A 48 0.73 -7.67 -9.73
C GLU A 48 0.66 -6.52 -10.71
N LEU A 49 0.65 -6.81 -12.00
CA LEU A 49 0.48 -5.79 -13.02
C LEU A 49 -0.86 -5.09 -12.85
N ASP A 50 -1.92 -5.85 -12.62
CA ASP A 50 -3.24 -5.30 -12.41
C ASP A 50 -3.28 -4.41 -11.17
N LEU A 51 -2.64 -4.88 -10.09
CA LEU A 51 -2.55 -4.09 -8.87
C LEU A 51 -1.82 -2.77 -9.13
N ALA A 52 -0.75 -2.82 -9.89
CA ALA A 52 0.02 -1.63 -10.25
C ALA A 52 -0.85 -0.62 -10.99
N GLN A 53 -1.66 -1.09 -11.92
CA GLN A 53 -2.54 -0.23 -12.68
C GLN A 53 -3.60 0.42 -11.79
N ARG A 54 -4.14 -0.33 -10.84
CA ARG A 54 -5.12 0.22 -9.90
C ARG A 54 -4.51 1.29 -9.02
N ILE A 55 -3.31 1.05 -8.53
CA ILE A 55 -2.60 2.04 -7.71
C ILE A 55 -2.36 3.31 -8.52
N TYR A 56 -1.90 3.15 -9.76
CA TYR A 56 -1.59 4.29 -10.61
C TYR A 56 -2.83 5.12 -10.92
N LYS A 57 -3.92 4.45 -11.23
CA LYS A 57 -5.13 5.15 -11.65
C LYS A 57 -5.89 5.74 -10.49
N ASP A 58 -6.07 4.98 -9.44
CA ASP A 58 -6.99 5.35 -8.38
C ASP A 58 -6.29 5.96 -7.17
N GLY A 59 -5.05 5.59 -6.94
CA GLY A 59 -4.30 6.06 -5.78
C GLY A 59 -4.74 5.42 -4.49
N GLU A 60 -6.03 5.32 -4.25
CA GLU A 60 -6.59 4.67 -3.09
C GLU A 60 -7.15 3.33 -3.51
N VAL A 61 -6.67 2.25 -2.93
CA VAL A 61 -7.04 0.91 -3.35
C VAL A 61 -7.39 0.05 -2.15
N GLU A 62 -8.32 -0.87 -2.37
CA GLU A 62 -8.64 -1.88 -1.37
C GLU A 62 -7.80 -3.11 -1.68
N VAL A 63 -7.09 -3.60 -0.69
CA VAL A 63 -6.16 -4.70 -0.88
C VAL A 63 -6.34 -5.73 0.23
N ASN A 64 -6.08 -6.99 -0.11
CA ASN A 64 -6.06 -8.05 0.89
C ASN A 64 -4.64 -8.19 1.44
N GLU A 65 -4.45 -9.12 2.39
CA GLU A 65 -3.15 -9.28 3.02
C GLU A 65 -2.08 -9.73 2.05
N SER A 66 -2.41 -10.57 1.08
CA SER A 66 -1.45 -10.97 0.07
C SER A 66 -0.97 -9.78 -0.72
N GLU A 67 -1.89 -8.91 -1.07
CA GLU A 67 -1.54 -7.72 -1.86
C GLU A 67 -0.72 -6.73 -1.03
N VAL A 68 -0.99 -6.64 0.26
CA VAL A 68 -0.17 -5.81 1.15
C VAL A 68 1.28 -6.31 1.15
N GLU A 69 1.47 -7.63 1.19
CA GLU A 69 2.82 -8.18 1.18
C GLU A 69 3.54 -7.92 -0.15
N ILE A 70 2.80 -7.97 -1.25
CA ILE A 70 3.35 -7.65 -2.56
C ILE A 70 3.82 -6.19 -2.57
N ILE A 71 2.97 -5.29 -2.11
CA ILE A 71 3.31 -3.87 -2.07
C ILE A 71 4.50 -3.64 -1.14
N ARG A 72 4.49 -4.31 0.01
CA ARG A 72 5.59 -4.16 0.98
C ARG A 72 6.93 -4.56 0.35
N LYS A 73 6.94 -5.62 -0.45
CA LYS A 73 8.14 -6.05 -1.12
C LYS A 73 8.71 -4.95 -2.02
N TYR A 74 7.83 -4.31 -2.79
CA TYR A 74 8.27 -3.25 -3.70
C TYR A 74 8.68 -1.99 -2.94
N ILE A 75 7.95 -1.65 -1.89
CA ILE A 75 8.31 -0.51 -1.05
C ILE A 75 9.69 -0.75 -0.42
N ASN A 76 9.94 -1.96 0.07
CA ASN A 76 11.21 -2.26 0.72
C ASN A 76 12.37 -2.22 -0.26
N ASN A 77 12.12 -2.52 -1.52
CA ASN A 77 13.18 -2.55 -2.52
C ASN A 77 13.44 -1.23 -3.21
N GLY A 78 12.49 -0.34 -3.24
CA GLY A 78 12.58 0.86 -4.05
C GLY A 78 12.49 2.18 -3.32
N TYR A 79 12.24 2.19 -2.03
CA TYR A 79 11.97 3.43 -1.32
C TYR A 79 12.89 3.63 -0.13
N LYS A 80 13.02 4.89 0.26
CA LYS A 80 13.87 5.26 1.40
C LYS A 80 13.17 4.90 2.71
N ALA A 81 13.96 4.84 3.76
CA ALA A 81 13.47 4.38 5.06
C ALA A 81 12.28 5.18 5.57
N PHE A 82 12.25 6.49 5.36
CA PHE A 82 11.15 7.28 5.90
C PHE A 82 9.83 6.97 5.21
N VAL A 83 9.87 6.56 3.93
CA VAL A 83 8.69 6.13 3.22
C VAL A 83 8.27 4.73 3.67
N LYS A 84 9.25 3.84 3.89
CA LYS A 84 8.98 2.51 4.41
C LYS A 84 8.24 2.58 5.73
N LYS A 85 8.72 3.46 6.61
CA LYS A 85 8.10 3.62 7.91
C LYS A 85 6.67 4.14 7.78
N ALA A 86 6.46 5.10 6.89
CA ALA A 86 5.13 5.65 6.66
C ALA A 86 4.17 4.61 6.10
N PHE A 87 4.67 3.75 5.22
CA PHE A 87 3.85 2.66 4.68
C PHE A 87 3.41 1.73 5.81
N GLU A 88 4.32 1.36 6.71
CA GLU A 88 3.96 0.47 7.81
C GLU A 88 2.97 1.14 8.76
N GLU A 89 3.11 2.43 9.00
CA GLU A 89 2.13 3.17 9.79
C GLU A 89 0.77 3.16 9.13
N MET A 90 0.74 3.37 7.81
CA MET A 90 -0.51 3.40 7.08
C MET A 90 -1.21 2.05 7.16
N VAL A 91 -0.47 0.97 7.01
CA VAL A 91 -1.02 -0.37 7.08
C VAL A 91 -1.56 -0.66 8.49
N SER A 92 -0.82 -0.24 9.51
CA SER A 92 -1.21 -0.50 10.90
C SER A 92 -2.40 0.34 11.34
N ASP A 93 -2.51 1.55 10.81
CA ASP A 93 -3.57 2.46 11.22
C ASP A 93 -4.90 2.19 10.56
N VAL A 94 -4.88 1.47 9.43
CA VAL A 94 -6.12 1.20 8.73
C VAL A 94 -6.93 0.22 9.55
N GLN A 95 -8.19 0.59 9.81
CA GLN A 95 -9.04 -0.27 10.53
C GLN A 95 -9.52 -1.34 9.64
N GLU A 96 -9.34 -2.56 10.03
CA GLU A 96 -9.87 -3.67 9.30
C GLU A 96 -11.33 -3.77 9.60
N VAL A 97 -12.10 -4.08 8.59
CA VAL A 97 -13.52 -4.33 8.78
C VAL A 97 -13.63 -5.72 9.38
N GLN A 98 -14.04 -5.76 10.62
CA GLN A 98 -14.13 -7.02 11.30
C GLN A 98 -15.56 -7.29 11.57
N PRO A 99 -16.02 -8.44 11.20
CA PRO A 99 -17.40 -8.78 11.56
C PRO A 99 -17.40 -9.07 13.05
N LEU A 100 -18.39 -8.65 13.70
CA LEU A 100 -18.50 -8.87 15.12
C LEU A 100 -19.37 -10.05 15.45
#